data_7aaa7840a12b14eafc03e19c5e8396e6
#
_entry.id   7aaa7840a12b14eafc03e19c5e8396e6
#
_cell.length_a   1.000
_cell.length_b   1.000
_cell.length_c   1.000
_cell.angle_alpha   90.00
_cell.angle_beta   90.00
_cell.angle_gamma   90.00
#
_symmetry.space_group_name_H-M   'P 1'
#
loop_
_entity.id
_entity.type
_entity.pdbx_description
1 polymer ?
#
loop_
_entity_poly.entity_id
_entity_poly.type
_entity_poly.pdbx_seq_one_letter_code
_entity_poly.pdbx_strand_id
1 'polypeptide(L)'
;MIAYLDSSALVKLYIQEPGSSEVRALINEARIVATSRVACIEVRAGFARKLREGGLLQEEHSQVVENFKEDWEKYFVVEVSEDVARLGGRLVEKHPLRGFDAIHLASALLLKERAKFGSLLLLLR
;
A
#
# COMPACT_ATOMS: atom_id res chain seq x y z
N MET A 1 -12.43 7.08 -9.25
CA MET A 1 -10.99 6.84 -9.32
C MET A 1 -10.59 5.76 -8.33
N ILE A 2 -9.71 4.88 -8.73
CA ILE A 2 -9.10 3.87 -7.87
C ILE A 2 -7.72 4.38 -7.47
N ALA A 3 -7.41 4.39 -6.18
CA ALA A 3 -6.10 4.77 -5.70
C ALA A 3 -5.37 3.50 -5.24
N TYR A 4 -4.27 3.17 -5.89
CA TYR A 4 -3.41 2.07 -5.44
C TYR A 4 -2.31 2.65 -4.57
N LEU A 5 -2.19 2.14 -3.36
CA LEU A 5 -1.16 2.57 -2.41
C LEU A 5 -0.22 1.41 -2.10
N ASP A 6 1.09 1.66 -2.14
CA ASP A 6 2.04 0.70 -1.62
C ASP A 6 2.09 0.80 -0.09
N SER A 7 2.89 -0.03 0.54
CA SER A 7 2.93 -0.10 1.99
C SER A 7 3.40 1.20 2.64
N SER A 8 4.39 1.87 2.04
CA SER A 8 4.89 3.15 2.57
C SER A 8 3.83 4.23 2.52
N ALA A 9 3.06 4.27 1.43
CA ALA A 9 1.96 5.22 1.30
C ALA A 9 0.85 4.93 2.30
N LEU A 10 0.52 3.65 2.51
CA LEU A 10 -0.49 3.26 3.50
C LEU A 10 -0.11 3.68 4.92
N VAL A 11 1.15 3.50 5.30
CA VAL A 11 1.62 3.91 6.64
C VAL A 11 1.32 5.39 6.89
N LYS A 12 1.42 6.23 5.85
CA LYS A 12 1.18 7.68 5.97
C LYS A 12 -0.27 8.03 6.31
N LEU A 13 -1.20 7.10 6.11
CA LEU A 13 -2.60 7.32 6.53
C LEU A 13 -2.77 7.17 8.04
N TYR A 14 -1.88 6.46 8.70
CA TYR A 14 -2.02 6.12 10.11
C TYR A 14 -1.01 6.83 10.99
N ILE A 15 0.15 7.15 10.45
CA ILE A 15 1.22 7.83 11.17
C ILE A 15 1.56 9.11 10.42
N GLN A 16 1.56 10.24 11.15
CA GLN A 16 1.88 11.53 10.55
C GLN A 16 3.36 11.58 10.18
N GLU A 17 3.65 11.76 8.90
CA GLU A 17 5.00 11.90 8.39
C GLU A 17 4.96 12.68 7.08
N PRO A 18 6.11 13.07 6.50
CA PRO A 18 6.11 13.80 5.22
C PRO A 18 5.35 13.02 4.16
N GLY A 19 4.43 13.69 3.47
CA GLY A 19 3.58 13.07 2.46
C GLY A 19 2.20 12.65 2.97
N SER A 20 1.95 12.67 4.28
CA SER A 20 0.66 12.23 4.84
C SER A 20 -0.52 13.05 4.33
N SER A 21 -0.36 14.38 4.20
CA SER A 21 -1.47 15.22 3.73
C SER A 21 -1.83 14.92 2.27
N GLU A 22 -0.83 14.65 1.44
CA GLU A 22 -1.05 14.29 0.03
C GLU A 22 -1.78 12.96 -0.10
N VAL A 23 -1.39 11.97 0.72
CA VAL A 23 -2.05 10.67 0.70
C VAL A 23 -3.50 10.80 1.18
N ARG A 24 -3.75 11.57 2.24
CA ARG A 24 -5.12 11.79 2.73
C ARG A 24 -6.00 12.48 1.68
N ALA A 25 -5.46 13.49 1.00
CA ALA A 25 -6.19 14.18 -0.05
C ALA A 25 -6.57 13.22 -1.17
N LEU A 26 -5.65 12.35 -1.58
CA LEU A 26 -5.89 11.35 -2.59
C LEU A 26 -7.00 10.38 -2.17
N ILE A 27 -6.94 9.88 -0.94
CA ILE A 27 -7.93 8.94 -0.42
C ILE A 27 -9.33 9.56 -0.41
N ASN A 28 -9.43 10.85 -0.08
CA ASN A 28 -10.73 11.54 -0.06
C ASN A 28 -11.39 11.60 -1.43
N GLU A 29 -10.60 11.58 -2.50
CA GLU A 29 -11.11 11.61 -3.86
C GLU A 29 -11.35 10.22 -4.45
N ALA A 30 -10.76 9.19 -3.86
CA ALA A 30 -10.81 7.84 -4.39
C ALA A 30 -12.12 7.15 -4.01
N ARG A 31 -12.69 6.43 -4.97
CA ARG A 31 -13.85 5.56 -4.71
C ARG A 31 -13.41 4.24 -4.11
N ILE A 32 -12.25 3.76 -4.53
CA ILE A 32 -11.69 2.49 -4.09
C ILE A 32 -10.23 2.72 -3.74
N VAL A 33 -9.81 2.19 -2.60
CA VAL A 33 -8.41 2.14 -2.21
C VAL A 33 -7.95 0.70 -2.40
N ALA A 34 -6.92 0.53 -3.21
CA ALA A 34 -6.36 -0.78 -3.52
C ALA A 34 -4.93 -0.89 -3.03
N THR A 35 -4.53 -2.10 -2.72
CA THR A 35 -3.15 -2.39 -2.33
C THR A 35 -2.86 -3.88 -2.56
N SER A 36 -1.65 -4.32 -2.26
CA SER A 36 -1.27 -5.72 -2.36
C SER A 36 -1.48 -6.45 -1.05
N ARG A 37 -1.70 -7.75 -1.14
CA ARG A 37 -1.75 -8.64 0.03
C ARG A 37 -0.51 -8.48 0.92
N VAL A 38 0.66 -8.24 0.34
CA VAL A 38 1.90 -8.08 1.14
C VAL A 38 1.85 -6.88 2.08
N ALA A 39 1.02 -5.88 1.77
CA ALA A 39 0.92 -4.69 2.59
C ALA A 39 0.38 -5.00 3.99
N CYS A 40 -0.40 -6.06 4.16
CA CYS A 40 -0.93 -6.39 5.48
C CYS A 40 0.19 -6.69 6.49
N ILE A 41 1.31 -7.22 6.02
CA ILE A 41 2.47 -7.48 6.86
C ILE A 41 3.42 -6.29 6.88
N GLU A 42 3.68 -5.70 5.70
CA GLU A 42 4.63 -4.60 5.59
C GLU A 42 4.21 -3.36 6.40
N VAL A 43 2.93 -3.02 6.37
CA VAL A 43 2.40 -1.88 7.12
C VAL A 43 2.56 -2.12 8.63
N ARG A 44 2.20 -3.31 9.09
CA ARG A 44 2.34 -3.67 10.50
C ARG A 44 3.79 -3.71 10.93
N ALA A 45 4.69 -4.15 10.04
CA ALA A 45 6.13 -4.10 10.29
C ALA A 45 6.61 -2.65 10.42
N GLY A 46 6.07 -1.75 9.59
CA GLY A 46 6.38 -0.33 9.68
C GLY A 46 5.93 0.29 11.02
N PHE A 47 4.73 -0.06 11.47
CA PHE A 47 4.23 0.39 12.78
C PHE A 47 5.11 -0.13 13.92
N ALA A 48 5.49 -1.40 13.86
CA ALA A 48 6.33 -2.02 14.88
C ALA A 48 7.70 -1.35 14.95
N ARG A 49 8.25 -0.99 13.78
CA ARG A 49 9.53 -0.28 13.73
C ARG A 49 9.42 1.10 14.37
N LYS A 50 8.34 1.84 14.10
CA LYS A 50 8.11 3.15 14.71
C LYS A 50 8.03 3.05 16.24
N LEU A 51 7.37 2.01 16.72
CA LEU A 51 7.29 1.78 18.17
C LEU A 51 8.67 1.54 18.77
N ARG A 52 9.47 0.67 18.14
CA ARG A 52 10.83 0.37 18.62
C ARG A 52 11.75 1.59 18.59
N GLU A 53 11.57 2.47 17.61
CA GLU A 53 12.37 3.68 17.46
C GLU A 53 11.89 4.84 18.33
N GLY A 54 10.83 4.64 19.09
CA GLY A 54 10.28 5.68 19.96
C GLY A 54 9.39 6.69 19.27
N GLY A 55 9.02 6.45 18.01
CA GLY A 55 8.14 7.35 17.27
C GLY A 55 6.66 7.18 17.58
N LEU A 56 6.31 6.14 18.33
CA LEU A 56 4.95 5.89 18.80
C LEU A 56 5.00 5.44 20.26
N LEU A 57 4.03 5.89 21.04
CA LEU A 57 3.78 5.31 22.36
C LEU A 57 3.07 3.97 22.19
N GLN A 58 3.12 3.11 23.19
CA GLN A 58 2.48 1.80 23.12
C GLN A 58 0.99 1.91 22.80
N GLU A 59 0.30 2.87 23.41
CA GLU A 59 -1.13 3.08 23.19
C GLU A 59 -1.42 3.57 21.79
N GLU A 60 -0.56 4.43 21.26
CA GLU A 60 -0.67 4.90 19.88
C GLU A 60 -0.47 3.78 18.89
N HIS A 61 0.51 2.93 19.17
CA HIS A 61 0.76 1.75 18.32
C HIS A 61 -0.46 0.83 18.30
N SER A 62 -1.03 0.53 19.47
CA SER A 62 -2.23 -0.31 19.54
C SER A 62 -3.37 0.29 18.74
N GLN A 63 -3.54 1.61 18.80
CA GLN A 63 -4.62 2.28 18.08
C GLN A 63 -4.43 2.25 16.57
N VAL A 64 -3.21 2.52 16.07
CA VAL A 64 -3.00 2.50 14.61
C VAL A 64 -3.15 1.09 14.04
N VAL A 65 -2.75 0.06 14.80
CA VAL A 65 -2.93 -1.33 14.38
C VAL A 65 -4.43 -1.65 14.25
N GLU A 66 -5.24 -1.25 15.24
CA GLU A 66 -6.69 -1.49 15.18
C GLU A 66 -7.34 -0.71 14.04
N ASN A 67 -6.96 0.54 13.84
CA ASN A 67 -7.48 1.35 12.74
C ASN A 67 -7.16 0.71 11.40
N PHE A 68 -5.94 0.23 11.24
CA PHE A 68 -5.51 -0.43 10.00
C PHE A 68 -6.30 -1.72 9.75
N LYS A 69 -6.50 -2.52 10.78
CA LYS A 69 -7.26 -3.78 10.66
C LYS A 69 -8.70 -3.52 10.22
N GLU A 70 -9.33 -2.50 10.77
CA GLU A 70 -10.70 -2.13 10.39
C GLU A 70 -10.76 -1.68 8.94
N ASP A 71 -9.82 -0.83 8.53
CA ASP A 71 -9.78 -0.31 7.16
C ASP A 71 -9.43 -1.38 6.15
N TRP A 72 -8.62 -2.35 6.54
CA TRP A 72 -8.19 -3.44 5.65
C TRP A 72 -9.37 -4.17 5.03
N GLU A 73 -10.45 -4.33 5.77
CA GLU A 73 -11.66 -4.99 5.29
C GLU A 73 -12.34 -4.22 4.15
N LYS A 74 -12.03 -2.94 4.02
CA LYS A 74 -12.62 -2.07 3.00
C LYS A 74 -11.72 -1.89 1.78
N TYR A 75 -10.46 -2.30 1.87
CA TYR A 75 -9.52 -2.15 0.76
C TYR A 75 -9.73 -3.23 -0.28
N PHE A 76 -9.50 -2.87 -1.53
CA PHE A 76 -9.41 -3.86 -2.60
C PHE A 76 -7.99 -4.43 -2.58
N VAL A 77 -7.88 -5.70 -2.20
CA VAL A 77 -6.58 -6.34 -2.01
C VAL A 77 -6.25 -7.18 -3.24
N VAL A 78 -5.14 -6.85 -3.89
CA VAL A 78 -4.62 -7.63 -5.02
C VAL A 78 -3.77 -8.76 -4.47
N GLU A 79 -4.15 -10.00 -4.76
CA GLU A 79 -3.40 -11.16 -4.29
C GLU A 79 -2.06 -11.29 -5.02
N VAL A 80 -1.08 -11.88 -4.36
CA VAL A 80 0.20 -12.17 -5.00
C VAL A 80 0.01 -13.46 -5.79
N SER A 81 -0.57 -13.31 -6.98
CA SER A 81 -0.89 -14.40 -7.88
C SER A 81 0.31 -14.78 -8.75
N GLU A 82 0.15 -15.86 -9.51
CA GLU A 82 1.16 -16.25 -10.49
C GLU A 82 1.37 -15.14 -11.52
N ASP A 83 0.31 -14.45 -11.94
CA ASP A 83 0.42 -13.33 -12.88
C ASP A 83 1.23 -12.18 -12.29
N VAL A 84 0.99 -11.84 -11.02
CA VAL A 84 1.75 -10.80 -10.33
C VAL A 84 3.22 -11.22 -10.23
N ALA A 85 3.49 -12.46 -9.85
CA ALA A 85 4.86 -12.95 -9.73
C ALA A 85 5.59 -12.94 -11.07
N ARG A 86 4.91 -13.34 -12.12
CA ARG A 86 5.49 -13.37 -13.47
C ARG A 86 5.83 -11.97 -13.98
N LEU A 87 4.89 -11.04 -13.84
CA LEU A 87 5.13 -9.66 -14.24
C LEU A 87 6.20 -9.01 -13.36
N GLY A 88 6.14 -9.21 -12.04
CA GLY A 88 7.13 -8.69 -11.11
C GLY A 88 8.53 -9.17 -11.42
N GLY A 89 8.66 -10.46 -11.79
CA GLY A 89 9.94 -11.03 -12.18
C GLY A 89 10.53 -10.33 -13.40
N ARG A 90 9.70 -10.04 -14.40
CA ARG A 90 10.16 -9.29 -15.57
C ARG A 90 10.58 -7.86 -15.23
N LEU A 91 9.84 -7.23 -14.30
CA LEU A 91 10.13 -5.86 -13.90
C LEU A 91 11.48 -5.74 -13.17
N VAL A 92 11.79 -6.67 -12.25
CA VAL A 92 13.07 -6.62 -11.53
C VAL A 92 14.26 -6.89 -12.43
N GLU A 93 14.06 -7.63 -13.51
CA GLU A 93 15.12 -7.88 -14.49
C GLU A 93 15.42 -6.67 -15.35
N LYS A 94 14.46 -5.77 -15.54
CA LYS A 94 14.60 -4.59 -16.41
C LYS A 94 14.85 -3.30 -15.65
N HIS A 95 14.50 -3.24 -14.37
CA HIS A 95 14.56 -2.03 -13.57
C HIS A 95 15.17 -2.31 -12.19
N PRO A 96 15.83 -1.32 -11.59
CA PRO A 96 16.46 -1.50 -10.27
C PRO A 96 15.43 -1.41 -9.15
N LEU A 97 14.54 -2.39 -9.09
CA LEU A 97 13.47 -2.47 -8.09
C LEU A 97 13.78 -3.58 -7.09
N ARG A 98 13.42 -3.34 -5.83
CA ARG A 98 13.42 -4.41 -4.85
C ARG A 98 12.21 -5.32 -5.10
N GLY A 99 12.28 -6.56 -4.59
CA GLY A 99 11.21 -7.54 -4.82
C GLY A 99 9.82 -7.04 -4.42
N PHE A 100 9.69 -6.43 -3.24
CA PHE A 100 8.39 -5.94 -2.80
C PHE A 100 7.90 -4.75 -3.64
N ASP A 101 8.81 -3.89 -4.09
CA ASP A 101 8.45 -2.79 -5.00
C ASP A 101 7.89 -3.33 -6.31
N ALA A 102 8.49 -4.41 -6.82
CA ALA A 102 8.03 -5.06 -8.04
C ALA A 102 6.66 -5.71 -7.85
N ILE A 103 6.39 -6.29 -6.68
CA ILE A 103 5.07 -6.84 -6.37
C ILE A 103 4.01 -5.74 -6.41
N HIS A 104 4.30 -4.60 -5.79
CA HIS A 104 3.36 -3.48 -5.80
C HIS A 104 3.14 -2.94 -7.21
N LEU A 105 4.22 -2.73 -7.95
CA LEU A 105 4.10 -2.21 -9.32
C LEU A 105 3.34 -3.18 -10.21
N ALA A 106 3.66 -4.46 -10.16
CA ALA A 106 2.96 -5.48 -10.95
C ALA A 106 1.48 -5.55 -10.57
N SER A 107 1.18 -5.50 -9.28
CA SER A 107 -0.21 -5.53 -8.78
C SER A 107 -1.01 -4.34 -9.32
N ALA A 108 -0.41 -3.15 -9.28
CA ALA A 108 -1.06 -1.94 -9.77
C ALA A 108 -1.27 -1.97 -11.27
N LEU A 109 -0.27 -2.44 -12.03
CA LEU A 109 -0.37 -2.53 -13.48
C LEU A 109 -1.45 -3.53 -13.92
N LEU A 110 -1.53 -4.68 -13.26
CA LEU A 110 -2.56 -5.67 -13.56
C LEU A 110 -3.95 -5.16 -13.18
N LEU A 111 -4.06 -4.46 -12.06
CA LEU A 111 -5.32 -3.85 -11.66
C LEU A 111 -5.77 -2.83 -12.69
N LYS A 112 -4.85 -1.97 -13.16
CA LYS A 112 -5.15 -0.97 -14.19
C LYS A 112 -5.64 -1.62 -15.47
N GLU A 113 -5.01 -2.69 -15.89
CA GLU A 113 -5.38 -3.41 -17.11
C GLU A 113 -6.77 -4.01 -16.98
N ARG A 114 -7.13 -4.54 -15.81
CA ARG A 114 -8.41 -5.18 -15.57
C ARG A 114 -9.52 -4.21 -15.20
N ALA A 115 -9.16 -3.01 -14.72
CA ALA A 115 -10.14 -1.97 -14.40
C ALA A 115 -10.61 -1.32 -15.69
N LYS A 116 -11.73 -1.80 -16.24
CA LYS A 116 -12.26 -1.31 -17.51
C LYS A 116 -12.86 0.09 -17.41
N PHE A 117 -13.06 0.58 -16.20
CA PHE A 117 -13.72 1.85 -15.96
C PHE A 117 -12.95 2.68 -14.97
N GLY A 118 -12.80 3.96 -15.26
CA GLY A 118 -12.21 4.89 -14.35
C GLY A 118 -10.70 4.95 -14.44
N SER A 119 -10.18 5.99 -13.85
CA SER A 119 -8.75 6.23 -13.79
C SER A 119 -8.14 5.50 -12.58
N LEU A 120 -6.91 5.08 -12.76
CA LEU A 120 -6.11 4.52 -11.69
C LEU A 120 -5.02 5.52 -11.37
N LEU A 121 -4.93 5.90 -10.10
CA LEU A 121 -3.85 6.72 -9.62
C LEU A 121 -2.97 5.87 -8.71
N LEU A 122 -1.69 5.79 -9.06
CA LEU A 122 -0.70 5.03 -8.30
C LEU A 122 0.02 5.93 -7.34
N LEU A 123 0.21 5.45 -6.11
CA LEU A 123 1.09 6.10 -5.16
C LEU A 123 2.06 5.07 -4.63
N LEU A 124 3.23 5.04 -5.24
CA LEU A 124 4.35 4.18 -4.87
C LEU A 124 5.48 5.05 -4.31
N ARG A 125 6.20 4.53 -3.34
CA ARG A 125 7.28 5.29 -2.70
C ARG A 125 8.61 4.61 -2.87
#